data_8ec8c9c5a2a8266c996a50e21ae043ac
#
_entry.id   8ec8c9c5a2a8266c996a50e21ae043ac
#
_cell.length_a   1.000
_cell.length_b   1.000
_cell.length_c   1.000
_cell.angle_alpha   90.00
_cell.angle_beta   90.00
_cell.angle_gamma   90.00
#
_symmetry.space_group_name_H-M   'P 1'
#
loop_
_entity.id
_entity.type
_entity.pdbx_description
1 polymer ?
#
loop_
_entity_poly.entity_id
_entity_poly.type
_entity_poly.pdbx_seq_one_letter_code
_entity_poly.pdbx_strand_id
1 'polypeptide(L)'
;TRVKLAKDAYTPDLMAASDCMLGKIGYGTVSEALAYKLPFVFVRRDYFNEEPFLRNMLEHYQCGGEMIRRDLLTGHWKPDLLRALTLKPCYDRPINGGEVAAHILQDTAVGKKYISGKLSGARRLRDAIVLGYQLQRAPGRDVGIPEWY
;
A
#
# COMPACT_ATOMS: atom_id res chain seq x y z
N THR A 1 25.43 -12.02 5.16
CA THR A 1 26.25 -11.17 4.23
C THR A 1 25.40 -9.97 3.84
N ARG A 2 25.95 -8.76 3.95
CA ARG A 2 25.30 -7.53 3.48
C ARG A 2 25.81 -7.22 2.08
N VAL A 3 24.88 -7.03 1.15
CA VAL A 3 25.20 -6.60 -0.21
C VAL A 3 24.90 -5.12 -0.31
N LYS A 4 25.87 -4.32 -0.75
CA LYS A 4 25.63 -2.90 -1.04
C LYS A 4 25.25 -2.80 -2.51
N LEU A 5 24.08 -2.24 -2.77
CA LEU A 5 23.61 -2.00 -4.13
C LEU A 5 24.44 -0.89 -4.81
N ALA A 6 24.57 -0.97 -6.11
CA ALA A 6 25.10 0.12 -6.93
C ALA A 6 24.20 1.37 -6.80
N LYS A 7 24.79 2.56 -6.97
CA LYS A 7 24.05 3.82 -6.85
C LYS A 7 22.94 3.99 -7.89
N ASP A 8 23.08 3.32 -9.00
CA ASP A 8 22.19 3.32 -10.17
C ASP A 8 21.25 2.09 -10.21
N ALA A 9 21.23 1.27 -9.15
CA ALA A 9 20.33 0.13 -9.09
C ALA A 9 18.86 0.58 -9.15
N TYR A 10 18.13 0.08 -10.13
CA TYR A 10 16.72 0.39 -10.31
C TYR A 10 15.87 -0.50 -9.41
N THR A 11 15.21 0.12 -8.42
CA THR A 11 14.44 -0.61 -7.38
C THR A 11 13.38 -1.56 -7.95
N PRO A 12 12.59 -1.21 -8.98
CA PRO A 12 11.61 -2.13 -9.54
C PRO A 12 12.19 -3.43 -10.09
N ASP A 13 13.39 -3.42 -10.68
CA ASP A 13 14.05 -4.64 -11.16
C ASP A 13 14.42 -5.56 -9.99
N LEU A 14 14.86 -4.97 -8.88
CA LEU A 14 15.15 -5.73 -7.66
C LEU A 14 13.90 -6.35 -7.06
N MET A 15 12.78 -5.62 -7.07
CA MET A 15 11.49 -6.13 -6.60
C MET A 15 11.00 -7.27 -7.48
N ALA A 16 11.11 -7.13 -8.80
CA ALA A 16 10.72 -8.16 -9.75
C ALA A 16 11.56 -9.46 -9.62
N ALA A 17 12.79 -9.36 -9.15
CA ALA A 17 13.71 -10.47 -8.95
C ALA A 17 13.71 -11.05 -7.52
N SER A 18 12.87 -10.52 -6.63
CA SER A 18 12.84 -10.91 -5.21
C SER A 18 11.66 -11.82 -4.91
N ASP A 19 11.82 -12.72 -3.93
CA ASP A 19 10.76 -13.61 -3.44
C ASP A 19 9.91 -12.97 -2.34
N CYS A 20 10.47 -12.02 -1.60
CA CYS A 20 9.76 -11.19 -0.63
C CYS A 20 10.53 -9.90 -0.32
N MET A 21 9.85 -8.94 0.25
CA MET A 21 10.38 -7.66 0.63
C MET A 21 10.19 -7.40 2.13
N LEU A 22 11.19 -6.74 2.74
CA LEU A 22 11.13 -6.26 4.12
C LEU A 22 11.35 -4.75 4.14
N GLY A 23 10.46 -4.01 4.80
CA GLY A 23 10.61 -2.57 4.88
C GLY A 23 9.58 -1.87 5.76
N LYS A 24 9.61 -0.54 5.71
CA LYS A 24 8.57 0.28 6.34
C LYS A 24 7.32 0.32 5.46
N ILE A 25 6.15 0.32 6.07
CA ILE A 25 4.90 0.52 5.34
C ILE A 25 4.82 1.97 4.81
N GLY A 26 4.53 2.12 3.53
CA GLY A 26 4.38 3.40 2.86
C GLY A 26 3.61 3.23 1.56
N TYR A 27 2.92 4.29 1.09
CA TYR A 27 2.02 4.22 -0.06
C TYR A 27 2.70 3.67 -1.33
N GLY A 28 3.82 4.26 -1.74
CA GLY A 28 4.56 3.80 -2.92
C GLY A 28 5.01 2.35 -2.79
N THR A 29 5.60 2.00 -1.64
CA THR A 29 6.09 0.64 -1.38
C THR A 29 4.97 -0.41 -1.42
N VAL A 30 3.80 -0.09 -0.84
CA VAL A 30 2.63 -0.99 -0.88
C VAL A 30 2.10 -1.14 -2.31
N SER A 31 2.00 -0.02 -3.06
CA SER A 31 1.56 -0.04 -4.46
C SER A 31 2.48 -0.90 -5.33
N GLU A 32 3.79 -0.77 -5.14
CA GLU A 32 4.79 -1.58 -5.84
C GLU A 32 4.71 -3.06 -5.45
N ALA A 33 4.61 -3.37 -4.14
CA ALA A 33 4.47 -4.74 -3.66
C ALA A 33 3.24 -5.43 -4.27
N LEU A 34 2.11 -4.73 -4.33
CA LEU A 34 0.89 -5.23 -4.95
C LEU A 34 1.05 -5.44 -6.46
N ALA A 35 1.64 -4.48 -7.16
CA ALA A 35 1.84 -4.54 -8.61
C ALA A 35 2.73 -5.73 -9.01
N TYR A 36 3.79 -6.00 -8.26
CA TYR A 36 4.70 -7.14 -8.49
C TYR A 36 4.21 -8.44 -7.84
N LYS A 37 3.09 -8.40 -7.10
CA LYS A 37 2.63 -9.54 -6.28
C LYS A 37 3.73 -10.07 -5.35
N LEU A 38 4.53 -9.15 -4.81
CA LEU A 38 5.69 -9.43 -3.99
C LEU A 38 5.29 -9.45 -2.51
N PRO A 39 5.38 -10.59 -1.81
CA PRO A 39 5.10 -10.64 -0.38
C PRO A 39 5.88 -9.60 0.41
N PHE A 40 5.20 -8.81 1.23
CA PHE A 40 5.77 -7.69 1.92
C PHE A 40 5.69 -7.86 3.44
N VAL A 41 6.83 -8.02 4.08
CA VAL A 41 6.97 -7.93 5.54
C VAL A 41 7.20 -6.47 5.91
N PHE A 42 6.29 -5.90 6.68
CA PHE A 42 6.39 -4.49 7.04
C PHE A 42 6.46 -4.27 8.54
N VAL A 43 7.07 -3.16 8.91
CA VAL A 43 7.08 -2.65 10.28
C VAL A 43 6.21 -1.42 10.35
N ARG A 44 5.38 -1.35 11.39
CA ARG A 44 4.47 -0.21 11.64
C ARG A 44 5.24 1.09 11.80
N ARG A 45 4.58 2.16 11.40
CA ARG A 45 5.06 3.53 11.58
C ARG A 45 4.14 4.24 12.57
N ASP A 46 4.71 4.71 13.66
CA ASP A 46 3.98 5.53 14.60
C ASP A 46 3.54 6.84 13.92
N TYR A 47 2.31 7.28 14.20
CA TYR A 47 1.74 8.54 13.71
C TYR A 47 1.64 8.67 12.17
N PHE A 48 1.56 7.56 11.45
CA PHE A 48 1.37 7.55 10.00
C PHE A 48 -0.10 7.25 9.66
N ASN A 49 -0.84 8.28 9.31
CA ASN A 49 -2.31 8.24 9.17
C ASN A 49 -2.82 7.32 8.05
N GLU A 50 -2.01 7.05 7.03
CA GLU A 50 -2.38 6.17 5.90
C GLU A 50 -2.19 4.68 6.24
N GLU A 51 -1.45 4.37 7.30
CA GLU A 51 -1.07 3.00 7.62
C GLU A 51 -2.24 2.03 7.76
N PRO A 52 -3.35 2.34 8.46
CA PRO A 52 -4.46 1.42 8.59
C PRO A 52 -5.03 0.98 7.23
N PHE A 53 -5.13 1.91 6.28
CA PHE A 53 -5.64 1.64 4.94
C PHE A 53 -4.66 0.78 4.12
N LEU A 54 -3.37 1.06 4.24
CA LEU A 54 -2.33 0.31 3.56
C LEU A 54 -2.23 -1.13 4.09
N ARG A 55 -2.39 -1.32 5.41
CA ARG A 55 -2.45 -2.65 6.03
C ARG A 55 -3.65 -3.43 5.53
N ASN A 56 -4.84 -2.83 5.57
CA ASN A 56 -6.06 -3.48 5.08
C ASN A 56 -5.93 -3.88 3.61
N MET A 57 -5.28 -3.04 2.79
CA MET A 57 -5.02 -3.35 1.40
C MET A 57 -4.08 -4.56 1.24
N LEU A 58 -2.98 -4.61 2.00
CA LEU A 58 -2.06 -5.75 2.00
C LEU A 58 -2.72 -7.03 2.48
N GLU A 59 -3.57 -6.96 3.51
CA GLU A 59 -4.34 -8.08 4.04
C GLU A 59 -5.36 -8.57 3.02
N HIS A 60 -6.16 -7.66 2.45
CA HIS A 60 -7.17 -7.99 1.44
C HIS A 60 -6.58 -8.74 0.25
N TYR A 61 -5.41 -8.32 -0.23
CA TYR A 61 -4.74 -8.95 -1.36
C TYR A 61 -3.74 -10.05 -0.96
N GLN A 62 -3.74 -10.47 0.30
CA GLN A 62 -2.83 -11.49 0.83
C GLN A 62 -1.35 -11.21 0.51
N CYS A 63 -0.97 -9.96 0.50
CA CYS A 63 0.34 -9.51 0.02
C CYS A 63 1.31 -9.12 1.14
N GLY A 64 0.86 -9.04 2.41
CA GLY A 64 1.74 -8.57 3.46
C GLY A 64 1.49 -9.14 4.85
N GLY A 65 2.49 -9.01 5.71
CA GLY A 65 2.46 -9.36 7.11
C GLY A 65 3.25 -8.40 7.97
N GLU A 66 2.74 -8.12 9.16
CA GLU A 66 3.41 -7.24 10.12
C GLU A 66 4.54 -7.99 10.84
N MET A 67 5.68 -7.31 11.00
CA MET A 67 6.78 -7.67 11.88
C MET A 67 6.87 -6.63 13.01
N ILE A 68 7.07 -7.06 14.23
CA ILE A 68 7.28 -6.13 15.33
C ILE A 68 8.64 -5.44 15.22
N ARG A 69 8.68 -4.16 15.59
CA ARG A 69 9.89 -3.33 15.48
C ARG A 69 11.10 -3.91 16.22
N ARG A 70 10.87 -4.56 17.36
CA ARG A 70 11.93 -5.23 18.10
C ARG A 70 12.64 -6.28 17.25
N ASP A 71 11.90 -7.13 16.56
CA ASP A 71 12.46 -8.23 15.77
C ASP A 71 13.20 -7.70 14.53
N LEU A 72 12.74 -6.59 13.94
CA LEU A 72 13.50 -5.89 12.93
C LEU A 72 14.88 -5.44 13.45
N LEU A 73 14.91 -4.81 14.62
CA LEU A 73 16.14 -4.22 15.20
C LEU A 73 17.11 -5.29 15.70
N THR A 74 16.61 -6.41 16.20
CA THR A 74 17.42 -7.51 16.75
C THR A 74 17.82 -8.56 15.71
N GLY A 75 17.32 -8.44 14.48
CA GLY A 75 17.63 -9.40 13.42
C GLY A 75 16.83 -10.71 13.46
N HIS A 76 15.77 -10.79 14.25
CA HIS A 76 14.90 -11.98 14.35
C HIS A 76 13.87 -12.04 13.20
N TRP A 77 14.33 -11.94 11.96
CA TRP A 77 13.47 -11.82 10.77
C TRP A 77 12.97 -13.14 10.22
N LYS A 78 13.68 -14.23 10.52
CA LYS A 78 13.44 -15.53 9.88
C LYS A 78 11.98 -16.02 9.96
N PRO A 79 11.28 -15.96 11.11
CA PRO A 79 9.90 -16.41 11.19
C PRO A 79 8.96 -15.61 10.28
N ASP A 80 9.12 -14.31 10.25
CA ASP A 80 8.26 -13.43 9.44
C ASP A 80 8.54 -13.56 7.95
N LEU A 81 9.81 -13.71 7.55
CA LEU A 81 10.19 -13.97 6.16
C LEU A 81 9.64 -15.32 5.69
N LEU A 82 9.79 -16.39 6.48
CA LEU A 82 9.24 -17.69 6.13
C LEU A 82 7.71 -17.64 5.99
N ARG A 83 7.01 -16.92 6.88
CA ARG A 83 5.57 -16.70 6.77
C ARG A 83 5.24 -15.95 5.49
N ALA A 84 5.99 -14.89 5.15
CA ALA A 84 5.77 -14.12 3.93
C ALA A 84 5.88 -14.99 2.68
N LEU A 85 6.84 -15.90 2.61
CA LEU A 85 7.01 -16.82 1.49
C LEU A 85 5.85 -17.82 1.31
N THR A 86 4.97 -17.97 2.30
CA THR A 86 3.75 -18.78 2.17
C THR A 86 2.54 -17.99 1.66
N LEU A 87 2.63 -16.67 1.61
CA LEU A 87 1.56 -15.83 1.11
C LEU A 87 1.32 -16.08 -0.38
N LYS A 88 0.08 -15.85 -0.81
CA LYS A 88 -0.33 -15.96 -2.22
C LYS A 88 -0.96 -14.64 -2.68
N PRO A 89 -0.15 -13.64 -2.99
CA PRO A 89 -0.66 -12.34 -3.40
C PRO A 89 -1.61 -12.45 -4.58
N CYS A 90 -2.82 -11.90 -4.41
CA CYS A 90 -3.92 -12.05 -5.37
C CYS A 90 -4.37 -10.72 -5.99
N TYR A 91 -3.49 -9.70 -6.05
CA TYR A 91 -3.82 -8.43 -6.68
C TYR A 91 -4.16 -8.62 -8.16
N ASP A 92 -5.37 -8.21 -8.53
CA ASP A 92 -5.97 -8.44 -9.86
C ASP A 92 -6.37 -7.13 -10.58
N ARG A 93 -6.04 -5.98 -9.99
CA ARG A 93 -6.40 -4.69 -10.56
C ARG A 93 -5.39 -4.20 -11.58
N PRO A 94 -5.83 -3.38 -12.55
CA PRO A 94 -4.91 -2.76 -13.51
C PRO A 94 -3.84 -1.91 -12.79
N ILE A 95 -2.61 -1.93 -13.31
CA ILE A 95 -1.48 -1.13 -12.83
C ILE A 95 -1.19 0.06 -13.75
N ASN A 96 -2.22 0.59 -14.39
CA ASN A 96 -2.16 1.66 -15.39
C ASN A 96 -2.50 3.07 -14.82
N GLY A 97 -2.27 3.30 -13.53
CA GLY A 97 -2.62 4.57 -12.86
C GLY A 97 -2.01 5.80 -13.52
N GLY A 98 -0.80 5.71 -14.04
CA GLY A 98 -0.15 6.80 -14.79
C GLY A 98 -0.89 7.15 -16.08
N GLU A 99 -1.32 6.16 -16.86
CA GLU A 99 -2.10 6.34 -18.07
C GLU A 99 -3.46 6.99 -17.76
N VAL A 100 -4.15 6.49 -16.74
CA VAL A 100 -5.42 7.08 -16.28
C VAL A 100 -5.24 8.53 -15.85
N ALA A 101 -4.19 8.83 -15.11
CA ALA A 101 -3.89 10.21 -14.69
C ALA A 101 -3.60 11.12 -15.90
N ALA A 102 -2.82 10.64 -16.86
CA ALA A 102 -2.53 11.40 -18.09
C ALA A 102 -3.80 11.73 -18.88
N HIS A 103 -4.70 10.78 -19.04
CA HIS A 103 -5.99 11.02 -19.70
C HIS A 103 -6.86 12.04 -18.95
N ILE A 104 -6.90 11.95 -17.62
CA ILE A 104 -7.65 12.93 -16.80
C ILE A 104 -7.08 14.33 -16.99
N LEU A 105 -5.75 14.47 -16.97
CA LEU A 105 -5.09 15.77 -17.16
C LEU A 105 -5.34 16.35 -18.56
N GLN A 106 -5.23 15.52 -19.61
CA GLN A 106 -5.51 15.92 -20.99
C GLN A 106 -6.96 16.38 -21.16
N ASP A 107 -7.92 15.62 -20.69
CA ASP A 107 -9.35 15.94 -20.78
C ASP A 107 -9.67 17.23 -20.02
N THR A 108 -9.05 17.43 -18.86
CA THR A 108 -9.20 18.67 -18.09
C THR A 108 -8.61 19.88 -18.82
N ALA A 109 -7.43 19.72 -19.42
CA ALA A 109 -6.75 20.80 -20.15
C ALA A 109 -7.53 21.28 -21.38
N VAL A 110 -8.27 20.39 -22.06
CA VAL A 110 -9.13 20.76 -23.21
C VAL A 110 -10.56 21.12 -22.80
N GLY A 111 -10.81 21.36 -21.51
CA GLY A 111 -12.10 21.81 -20.99
C GLY A 111 -13.21 20.74 -21.03
N LYS A 112 -12.88 19.50 -21.28
CA LYS A 112 -13.85 18.40 -21.16
C LYS A 112 -14.20 18.23 -19.66
N LYS A 113 -15.46 18.53 -19.32
CA LYS A 113 -15.97 18.21 -17.98
C LYS A 113 -15.97 16.70 -17.83
N TYR A 114 -15.14 16.19 -16.94
CA TYR A 114 -15.15 14.77 -16.58
C TYR A 114 -16.51 14.45 -15.94
N ILE A 115 -17.43 13.90 -16.74
CA ILE A 115 -18.77 13.52 -16.27
C ILE A 115 -18.61 12.39 -15.27
N SER A 116 -19.03 12.65 -14.09
CA SER A 116 -18.71 12.09 -12.79
C SER A 116 -19.12 10.62 -12.52
N GLY A 117 -19.49 9.83 -13.51
CA GLY A 117 -19.91 8.44 -13.25
C GLY A 117 -18.80 7.52 -12.71
N LYS A 118 -17.57 7.67 -13.22
CA LYS A 118 -16.43 6.88 -12.76
C LYS A 118 -15.68 7.54 -11.58
N LEU A 119 -15.79 8.86 -11.42
CA LEU A 119 -15.23 9.60 -10.28
C LEU A 119 -16.10 9.55 -9.03
N SER A 120 -17.36 9.14 -9.13
CA SER A 120 -18.24 9.04 -7.96
C SER A 120 -17.72 8.02 -6.95
N GLY A 121 -17.16 6.90 -7.40
CA GLY A 121 -16.52 5.91 -6.55
C GLY A 121 -15.25 6.44 -5.87
N ALA A 122 -14.36 7.10 -6.65
CA ALA A 122 -13.14 7.69 -6.11
C ALA A 122 -13.42 8.87 -5.16
N ARG A 123 -14.44 9.70 -5.45
CA ARG A 123 -14.89 10.74 -4.50
C ARG A 123 -15.47 10.15 -3.24
N ARG A 124 -16.36 9.16 -3.35
CA ARG A 124 -16.92 8.48 -2.18
C ARG A 124 -15.84 7.85 -1.32
N LEU A 125 -14.87 7.18 -1.95
CA LEU A 125 -13.72 6.61 -1.25
C LEU A 125 -12.90 7.69 -0.54
N ARG A 126 -12.56 8.79 -1.24
CA ARG A 126 -11.84 9.92 -0.65
C ARG A 126 -12.61 10.52 0.53
N ASP A 127 -13.90 10.79 0.34
CA ASP A 127 -14.75 11.44 1.35
C ASP A 127 -14.94 10.51 2.57
N ALA A 128 -15.02 9.21 2.34
CA ALA A 128 -15.05 8.20 3.39
C ALA A 128 -13.71 8.12 4.16
N ILE A 129 -12.59 8.18 3.45
CA ILE A 129 -11.24 8.23 4.06
C ILE A 129 -11.10 9.48 4.93
N VAL A 130 -11.49 10.65 4.41
CA VAL A 130 -11.44 11.93 5.14
C VAL A 130 -12.36 11.89 6.35
N LEU A 131 -13.58 11.38 6.19
CA LEU A 131 -14.55 11.25 7.29
C LEU A 131 -14.05 10.27 8.36
N GLY A 132 -13.53 9.09 7.95
CA GLY A 132 -12.94 8.13 8.87
C GLY A 132 -11.78 8.72 9.67
N TYR A 133 -10.92 9.49 9.00
CA TYR A 133 -9.83 10.20 9.64
C TYR A 133 -10.30 11.27 10.65
N GLN A 134 -11.32 12.05 10.29
CA GLN A 134 -11.89 13.07 11.18
C GLN A 134 -12.55 12.42 12.41
N LEU A 135 -13.24 11.29 12.21
CA LEU A 135 -13.90 10.56 13.30
C LEU A 135 -12.89 9.89 14.26
N GLN A 136 -11.77 9.40 13.76
CA GLN A 136 -10.69 8.84 14.60
C GLN A 136 -9.99 9.89 15.46
N ARG A 137 -10.01 11.15 15.05
CA ARG A 137 -9.44 12.27 15.81
C ARG A 137 -10.42 12.91 16.79
N ALA A 138 -11.70 12.55 16.74
CA ALA A 138 -12.66 13.05 17.69
C ALA A 138 -12.41 12.45 19.08
N PRO A 139 -12.16 13.24 20.12
CA PRO A 139 -11.90 12.71 21.45
C PRO A 139 -13.11 11.89 21.94
N GLY A 140 -12.90 10.64 22.31
CA GLY A 140 -13.87 9.79 23.01
C GLY A 140 -14.72 8.86 22.15
N ARG A 141 -14.36 8.55 20.91
CA ARG A 141 -15.06 7.54 20.10
C ARG A 141 -14.09 6.48 19.57
N ASP A 142 -14.29 5.26 20.02
CA ASP A 142 -13.81 4.05 19.33
C ASP A 142 -14.67 3.88 18.07
N VAL A 143 -14.22 4.39 16.95
CA VAL A 143 -14.93 4.26 15.68
C VAL A 143 -14.33 3.08 14.94
N GLY A 144 -15.05 1.95 14.95
CA GLY A 144 -14.74 0.79 14.12
C GLY A 144 -14.66 1.19 12.64
N ILE A 145 -13.83 0.48 11.89
CA ILE A 145 -13.71 0.64 10.43
C ILE A 145 -15.07 0.31 9.81
N PRO A 146 -15.62 1.15 8.91
CA PRO A 146 -16.89 0.83 8.27
C PRO A 146 -16.81 -0.48 7.47
N GLU A 147 -17.83 -1.35 7.59
CA GLU A 147 -17.91 -2.70 6.97
C GLU A 147 -17.97 -2.73 5.43
N TRP A 148 -17.78 -1.61 4.75
CA TRP A 148 -17.95 -1.50 3.30
C TRP A 148 -16.62 -1.30 2.53
N TYR A 149 -15.55 -1.89 3.05
CA TYR A 149 -14.29 -2.07 2.34
C TYR A 149 -14.24 -3.39 1.59
#